data_f62a717c64c22222e67749f1203760de
#
_entry.id   f62a717c64c22222e67749f1203760de
#
_cell.length_a   1.000
_cell.length_b   1.000
_cell.length_c   1.000
_cell.angle_alpha   90.00
_cell.angle_beta   90.00
_cell.angle_gamma   90.00
#
_symmetry.space_group_name_H-M   'P 1'
#
loop_
_entity.id
_entity.type
_entity.pdbx_description
1 polymer ?
#
loop_
_entity_poly.entity_id
_entity_poly.type
_entity_poly.pdbx_seq_one_letter_code
_entity_poly.pdbx_strand_id
1 'polypeptide(L)'
;MKKALTLLFFAVLVAAASHAQRVVLKHNVLLDVAHSPNLSLEFGLTPKQTLDVQVGFNPFTYNAADNSKFRHLTIQPEWRYWTCERFNGWFFGIHAHAGRFNAGNVTLPFNLFHTVKDARYEGWFAGAGAAAGYQLPLSRRWSVEAELGLGYAYVDYDKFACGKCGTRQNEGSSNYFGVTRAGLSLIYVLK
;
A
#
# COMPACT_ATOMS: atom_id res chain seq x y z
N MET A 1 18.61 7.14 18.48
CA MET A 1 18.41 5.97 17.59
C MET A 1 17.36 6.22 16.49
N LYS A 2 16.13 6.68 16.79
CA LYS A 2 15.08 6.91 15.76
C LYS A 2 15.50 7.88 14.65
N LYS A 3 16.13 9.01 14.97
CA LYS A 3 16.62 10.00 13.99
C LYS A 3 17.72 9.43 13.06
N ALA A 4 18.62 8.61 13.61
CA ALA A 4 19.68 7.98 12.81
C ALA A 4 19.11 6.94 11.82
N LEU A 5 18.10 6.17 12.23
CA LEU A 5 17.42 5.20 11.35
C LEU A 5 16.66 5.90 10.21
N THR A 6 16.02 7.04 10.51
CA THR A 6 15.33 7.85 9.49
C THR A 6 16.33 8.45 8.49
N LEU A 7 17.47 8.97 8.96
CA LEU A 7 18.52 9.49 8.10
C LEU A 7 19.15 8.39 7.23
N LEU A 8 19.39 7.21 7.80
CA LEU A 8 19.91 6.07 7.04
C LEU A 8 18.92 5.63 5.96
N PHE A 9 17.63 5.57 6.27
CA PHE A 9 16.58 5.24 5.30
C PHE A 9 16.52 6.27 4.15
N PHE A 10 16.58 7.57 4.48
CA PHE A 10 16.66 8.64 3.48
C PHE A 10 17.93 8.58 2.63
N ALA A 11 19.08 8.30 3.26
CA ALA A 11 20.35 8.16 2.55
C ALA A 11 20.34 6.97 1.57
N VAL A 12 19.75 5.84 1.94
CA VAL A 12 19.58 4.67 1.08
C VAL A 12 18.66 4.99 -0.10
N LEU A 13 17.54 5.70 0.13
CA LEU A 13 16.64 6.14 -0.94
C LEU A 13 17.32 7.10 -1.92
N VAL A 14 18.09 8.06 -1.42
CA VAL A 14 18.83 9.00 -2.26
C VAL A 14 19.95 8.30 -3.06
N ALA A 15 20.67 7.36 -2.44
CA ALA A 15 21.68 6.56 -3.11
C ALA A 15 21.06 5.65 -4.20
N ALA A 16 19.91 5.02 -3.93
CA ALA A 16 19.18 4.24 -4.95
C ALA A 16 18.73 5.13 -6.12
N ALA A 17 18.24 6.33 -5.85
CA ALA A 17 17.82 7.27 -6.89
C ALA A 17 18.97 7.77 -7.76
N SER A 18 20.18 7.92 -7.22
CA SER A 18 21.36 8.38 -7.97
C SER A 18 21.91 7.35 -8.96
N HIS A 19 21.68 6.07 -8.71
CA HIS A 19 22.04 4.97 -9.61
C HIS A 19 20.89 4.50 -10.51
N ALA A 20 19.67 4.97 -10.27
CA ALA A 20 18.50 4.59 -11.05
C ALA A 20 18.55 5.23 -12.45
N GLN A 21 18.75 4.42 -13.47
CA GLN A 21 18.73 4.89 -14.87
C GLN A 21 17.32 5.29 -15.35
N ARG A 22 16.26 4.84 -14.69
CA ARG A 22 14.85 5.22 -14.92
C ARG A 22 14.08 5.25 -13.61
N VAL A 23 13.23 6.28 -13.48
CA VAL A 23 12.29 6.46 -12.37
C VAL A 23 10.91 6.65 -12.96
N VAL A 24 9.94 5.94 -12.45
CA VAL A 24 8.54 6.08 -12.87
C VAL A 24 7.66 6.43 -11.67
N LEU A 25 6.66 7.24 -11.95
CA LEU A 25 5.59 7.59 -11.01
C LEU A 25 4.38 6.74 -11.34
N LYS A 26 3.75 6.15 -10.31
CA LYS A 26 2.60 5.25 -10.48
C LYS A 26 1.45 5.68 -9.59
N HIS A 27 0.26 5.55 -10.12
CA HIS A 27 -0.99 5.75 -9.40
C HIS A 27 -1.90 4.54 -9.60
N ASN A 28 -2.29 3.90 -8.49
CA ASN A 28 -3.15 2.72 -8.52
C ASN A 28 -4.62 3.13 -8.44
N VAL A 29 -5.30 3.12 -9.56
CA VAL A 29 -6.71 3.52 -9.69
C VAL A 29 -7.66 2.57 -8.95
N LEU A 30 -7.29 1.30 -8.80
CA LEU A 30 -8.10 0.34 -8.07
C LEU A 30 -8.23 0.71 -6.57
N LEU A 31 -7.19 1.27 -5.98
CA LEU A 31 -7.21 1.70 -4.59
C LEU A 31 -8.08 2.96 -4.38
N ASP A 32 -8.28 3.78 -5.39
CA ASP A 32 -9.20 4.92 -5.29
C ASP A 32 -10.64 4.46 -5.10
N VAL A 33 -11.04 3.35 -5.73
CA VAL A 33 -12.35 2.72 -5.51
C VAL A 33 -12.51 2.29 -4.04
N ALA A 34 -11.41 1.90 -3.39
CA ALA A 34 -11.35 1.58 -1.98
C ALA A 34 -11.15 2.81 -1.07
N HIS A 35 -11.32 4.03 -1.60
CA HIS A 35 -11.10 5.30 -0.89
C HIS A 35 -9.69 5.42 -0.27
N SER A 36 -8.69 4.93 -0.99
CA SER A 36 -7.29 4.93 -0.58
C SER A 36 -6.42 5.67 -1.60
N PRO A 37 -6.42 7.03 -1.58
CA PRO A 37 -5.48 7.80 -2.38
C PRO A 37 -4.06 7.30 -2.19
N ASN A 38 -3.34 7.13 -3.28
CA ASN A 38 -2.04 6.47 -3.25
C ASN A 38 -1.11 7.01 -4.32
N LEU A 39 0.16 6.85 -4.07
CA LEU A 39 1.21 7.19 -5.02
C LEU A 39 2.38 6.22 -4.84
N SER A 40 3.03 5.85 -5.93
CA SER A 40 4.22 5.01 -5.90
C SER A 40 5.33 5.59 -6.77
N LEU A 41 6.56 5.38 -6.31
CA LEU A 41 7.78 5.63 -7.07
C LEU A 41 8.51 4.32 -7.28
N GLU A 42 8.76 3.98 -8.54
CA GLU A 42 9.51 2.80 -8.89
C GLU A 42 10.86 3.16 -9.52
N PHE A 43 11.91 2.57 -8.99
CA PHE A 43 13.31 2.83 -9.33
C PHE A 43 13.88 1.63 -10.07
N GLY A 44 14.46 1.86 -11.26
CA GLY A 44 15.19 0.83 -11.98
C GLY A 44 16.56 0.58 -11.35
N LEU A 45 16.77 -0.60 -10.76
CA LEU A 45 18.03 -0.97 -10.11
C LEU A 45 19.00 -1.61 -11.09
N THR A 46 18.52 -2.55 -11.90
CA THR A 46 19.27 -3.25 -12.94
C THR A 46 18.43 -3.35 -14.23
N PRO A 47 18.92 -3.89 -15.33
CA PRO A 47 18.10 -4.11 -16.52
C PRO A 47 16.85 -4.97 -16.31
N LYS A 48 16.84 -5.80 -15.26
CA LYS A 48 15.72 -6.71 -14.96
C LYS A 48 15.17 -6.59 -13.54
N GLN A 49 15.61 -5.59 -12.77
CA GLN A 49 15.16 -5.44 -11.38
C GLN A 49 14.76 -4.00 -11.10
N THR A 50 13.68 -3.85 -10.33
CA THR A 50 13.17 -2.56 -9.88
C THR A 50 12.80 -2.63 -8.39
N LEU A 51 12.74 -1.47 -7.76
CA LEU A 51 12.19 -1.27 -6.42
C LEU A 51 11.03 -0.30 -6.53
N ASP A 52 9.84 -0.78 -6.23
CA ASP A 52 8.61 0.03 -6.14
C ASP A 52 8.35 0.37 -4.66
N VAL A 53 8.00 1.63 -4.37
CA VAL A 53 7.63 2.07 -3.03
C VAL A 53 6.30 2.79 -3.12
N GLN A 54 5.24 2.11 -2.69
CA GLN A 54 3.89 2.66 -2.67
C GLN A 54 3.54 3.22 -1.30
N VAL A 55 2.92 4.39 -1.29
CA VAL A 55 2.35 5.02 -0.09
C VAL A 55 0.87 5.27 -0.35
N GLY A 56 0.03 4.82 0.58
CA GLY A 56 -1.40 5.12 0.63
C GLY A 56 -1.71 5.99 1.84
N PHE A 57 -2.51 7.03 1.64
CA PHE A 57 -2.85 7.97 2.71
C PHE A 57 -4.27 8.47 2.58
N ASN A 58 -5.09 8.17 3.58
CA ASN A 58 -6.44 8.70 3.68
C ASN A 58 -6.65 9.40 5.03
N PRO A 59 -6.65 10.73 5.09
CA PRO A 59 -6.90 11.49 6.32
C PRO A 59 -8.39 11.79 6.56
N PHE A 60 -9.29 11.46 5.61
CA PHE A 60 -10.64 11.96 5.60
C PHE A 60 -11.58 11.21 6.55
N THR A 61 -12.54 11.96 7.09
CA THR A 61 -13.74 11.44 7.77
C THR A 61 -14.91 11.67 6.83
N TYR A 62 -15.63 10.62 6.47
CA TYR A 62 -16.70 10.69 5.46
C TYR A 62 -17.97 11.33 6.00
N ASN A 63 -18.33 11.01 7.24
CA ASN A 63 -19.48 11.61 7.91
C ASN A 63 -19.13 11.92 9.38
N ALA A 64 -19.17 13.21 9.72
CA ALA A 64 -18.87 13.67 11.07
C ALA A 64 -20.00 13.37 12.08
N ALA A 65 -21.26 13.23 11.62
CA ALA A 65 -22.38 12.91 12.49
C ALA A 65 -22.28 11.48 13.05
N ASP A 66 -22.01 10.52 12.17
CA ASP A 66 -21.91 9.10 12.50
C ASP A 66 -20.47 8.66 12.75
N ASN A 67 -19.50 9.59 12.64
CA ASN A 67 -18.05 9.32 12.70
C ASN A 67 -17.60 8.21 11.75
N SER A 68 -18.21 8.16 10.57
CA SER A 68 -17.85 7.24 9.51
C SER A 68 -16.51 7.65 8.92
N LYS A 69 -15.48 6.81 9.08
CA LYS A 69 -14.12 7.09 8.65
C LYS A 69 -13.35 5.82 8.34
N PHE A 70 -12.48 5.93 7.36
CA PHE A 70 -11.45 4.94 7.05
C PHE A 70 -10.12 5.66 6.86
N ARG A 71 -9.56 6.15 7.96
CA ARG A 71 -8.28 6.85 7.96
C ARG A 71 -7.15 5.84 8.02
N HIS A 72 -6.18 5.98 7.13
CA HIS A 72 -5.02 5.10 7.13
C HIS A 72 -3.78 5.78 6.54
N LEU A 73 -2.65 5.26 6.93
CA LEU A 73 -1.36 5.51 6.32
C LEU A 73 -0.69 4.16 6.10
N THR A 74 -0.34 3.86 4.86
CA THR A 74 0.30 2.59 4.48
C THR A 74 1.57 2.85 3.70
N ILE A 75 2.55 1.99 3.87
CA ILE A 75 3.76 1.93 3.05
C ILE A 75 3.99 0.51 2.61
N GLN A 76 4.31 0.33 1.34
CA GLN A 76 4.49 -0.99 0.73
C GLN A 76 5.66 -0.97 -0.25
N PRO A 77 6.90 -1.24 0.20
CA PRO A 77 8.03 -1.51 -0.66
C PRO A 77 7.91 -2.88 -1.32
N GLU A 78 8.27 -2.96 -2.59
CA GLU A 78 8.30 -4.19 -3.38
C GLU A 78 9.54 -4.25 -4.25
N TRP A 79 10.29 -5.32 -4.14
CA TRP A 79 11.35 -5.66 -5.08
C TRP A 79 10.76 -6.52 -6.18
N ARG A 80 11.03 -6.18 -7.45
CA ARG A 80 10.49 -6.81 -8.66
C ARG A 80 11.58 -7.35 -9.56
N TYR A 81 11.34 -8.53 -10.09
CA TYR A 81 12.13 -9.15 -11.14
C TYR A 81 11.31 -9.26 -12.43
N TRP A 82 11.84 -8.74 -13.53
CA TRP A 82 11.23 -8.68 -14.84
C TRP A 82 11.73 -9.83 -15.73
N THR A 83 10.84 -10.49 -16.43
CA THR A 83 11.20 -11.62 -17.28
C THR A 83 12.03 -11.21 -18.51
N CYS A 84 11.69 -10.08 -19.13
CA CYS A 84 12.41 -9.52 -20.28
C CYS A 84 13.28 -8.34 -19.87
N GLU A 85 12.72 -7.16 -19.81
CA GLU A 85 13.36 -5.92 -19.39
C GLU A 85 12.48 -5.15 -18.40
N ARG A 86 13.08 -4.31 -17.58
CA ARG A 86 12.33 -3.51 -16.60
C ARG A 86 11.30 -2.62 -17.29
N PHE A 87 10.15 -2.46 -16.65
CA PHE A 87 9.02 -1.65 -17.09
C PHE A 87 8.33 -2.17 -18.37
N ASN A 88 8.51 -3.44 -18.73
CA ASN A 88 7.87 -4.05 -19.89
C ASN A 88 7.59 -5.54 -19.68
N GLY A 89 6.33 -5.94 -19.84
CA GLY A 89 5.90 -7.33 -19.78
C GLY A 89 5.67 -7.86 -18.36
N TRP A 90 5.91 -9.14 -18.18
CA TRP A 90 5.69 -9.85 -16.92
C TRP A 90 6.78 -9.54 -15.88
N PHE A 91 6.34 -9.37 -14.63
CA PHE A 91 7.22 -9.31 -13.48
C PHE A 91 6.68 -10.13 -12.31
N PHE A 92 7.59 -10.50 -11.43
CA PHE A 92 7.33 -11.16 -10.15
C PHE A 92 7.97 -10.33 -9.06
N GLY A 93 7.26 -10.13 -7.96
CA GLY A 93 7.72 -9.31 -6.86
C GLY A 93 7.59 -9.97 -5.50
N ILE A 94 8.40 -9.52 -4.58
CA ILE A 94 8.22 -9.76 -3.15
C ILE A 94 8.05 -8.40 -2.47
N HIS A 95 7.03 -8.29 -1.63
CA HIS A 95 6.72 -7.04 -0.96
C HIS A 95 6.61 -7.22 0.55
N ALA A 96 6.99 -6.17 1.26
CA ALA A 96 6.60 -5.96 2.64
C ALA A 96 5.54 -4.85 2.67
N HIS A 97 4.70 -4.87 3.68
CA HIS A 97 3.71 -3.81 3.89
C HIS A 97 3.54 -3.53 5.37
N ALA A 98 3.33 -2.28 5.70
CA ALA A 98 3.01 -1.86 7.04
C ALA A 98 2.11 -0.63 7.00
N GLY A 99 1.30 -0.44 8.05
CA GLY A 99 0.44 0.71 8.12
C GLY A 99 -0.25 0.88 9.46
N ARG A 100 -0.91 2.01 9.57
CA ARG A 100 -1.83 2.32 10.67
C ARG A 100 -3.20 2.63 10.10
N PHE A 101 -4.24 2.24 10.82
CA PHE A 101 -5.61 2.49 10.41
C PHE A 101 -6.47 2.93 11.59
N ASN A 102 -7.51 3.68 11.27
CA ASN A 102 -8.58 4.04 12.19
C ASN A 102 -9.88 3.98 11.38
N ALA A 103 -10.59 2.88 11.54
CA ALA A 103 -11.81 2.56 10.81
C ALA A 103 -13.00 2.51 11.76
N GLY A 104 -14.08 3.16 11.40
CA GLY A 104 -15.31 3.16 12.18
C GLY A 104 -16.52 3.45 11.29
N ASN A 105 -17.59 2.73 11.53
CA ASN A 105 -18.88 2.90 10.87
C ASN A 105 -18.80 2.98 9.32
N VAL A 106 -17.96 2.12 8.72
CA VAL A 106 -17.73 2.07 7.26
C VAL A 106 -18.01 0.69 6.75
N THR A 107 -18.70 0.62 5.61
CA THR A 107 -18.81 -0.61 4.82
C THR A 107 -17.68 -0.60 3.80
N LEU A 108 -16.68 -1.45 3.99
CA LEU A 108 -15.61 -1.59 3.02
C LEU A 108 -16.07 -2.41 1.81
N PRO A 109 -15.58 -2.10 0.60
CA PRO A 109 -15.87 -2.89 -0.59
C PRO A 109 -15.41 -4.34 -0.38
N PHE A 110 -16.12 -5.28 -1.01
CA PHE A 110 -15.91 -6.73 -0.92
C PHE A 110 -16.16 -7.35 0.46
N ASN A 111 -16.86 -6.65 1.36
CA ASN A 111 -17.24 -7.17 2.67
C ASN A 111 -16.06 -7.66 3.53
N LEU A 112 -14.88 -7.09 3.31
CA LEU A 112 -13.60 -7.53 3.90
C LEU A 112 -13.56 -7.45 5.43
N PHE A 113 -14.46 -6.67 6.06
CA PHE A 113 -14.59 -6.60 7.52
C PHE A 113 -16.04 -6.35 7.91
N HIS A 114 -16.84 -7.41 8.04
CA HIS A 114 -18.25 -7.32 8.45
C HIS A 114 -18.49 -6.60 9.79
N THR A 115 -17.47 -6.52 10.63
CA THR A 115 -17.57 -6.10 12.02
C THR A 115 -17.40 -4.59 12.26
N VAL A 116 -17.09 -3.80 11.23
CA VAL A 116 -16.77 -2.36 11.38
C VAL A 116 -17.99 -1.46 11.46
N LYS A 117 -19.22 -2.01 11.27
CA LYS A 117 -20.47 -1.24 11.28
C LYS A 117 -20.84 -0.66 12.64
N ASP A 118 -20.51 -1.37 13.74
CA ASP A 118 -21.01 -1.05 15.08
C ASP A 118 -19.88 -0.68 16.06
N ALA A 119 -18.64 -0.67 15.63
CA ALA A 119 -17.49 -0.40 16.47
C ALA A 119 -16.39 0.36 15.69
N ARG A 120 -15.53 1.06 16.44
CA ARG A 120 -14.34 1.68 15.90
C ARG A 120 -13.13 0.80 16.17
N TYR A 121 -12.34 0.58 15.16
CA TYR A 121 -11.08 -0.15 15.24
C TYR A 121 -9.92 0.77 14.92
N GLU A 122 -8.94 0.79 15.78
CA GLU A 122 -7.72 1.55 15.60
C GLU A 122 -6.53 0.65 15.87
N GLY A 123 -5.54 0.67 14.96
CA GLY A 123 -4.42 -0.25 15.11
C GLY A 123 -3.35 -0.07 14.05
N TRP A 124 -2.50 -1.07 13.99
CA TRP A 124 -1.44 -1.18 12.99
C TRP A 124 -1.40 -2.58 12.40
N PHE A 125 -0.82 -2.70 11.25
CA PHE A 125 -0.54 -3.99 10.62
C PHE A 125 0.85 -3.98 10.00
N ALA A 126 1.44 -5.17 9.90
CA ALA A 126 2.65 -5.40 9.15
C ALA A 126 2.64 -6.82 8.56
N GLY A 127 3.25 -6.96 7.39
CA GLY A 127 3.26 -8.24 6.70
C GLY A 127 4.17 -8.27 5.50
N ALA A 128 4.11 -9.38 4.77
CA ALA A 128 4.86 -9.59 3.56
C ALA A 128 4.10 -10.53 2.62
N GLY A 129 4.47 -10.50 1.35
CA GLY A 129 3.84 -11.34 0.33
C GLY A 129 4.65 -11.41 -0.95
N ALA A 130 4.08 -12.13 -1.91
CA ALA A 130 4.58 -12.22 -3.27
C ALA A 130 3.51 -11.77 -4.25
N ALA A 131 3.92 -11.17 -5.34
CA ALA A 131 3.04 -10.65 -6.37
C ALA A 131 3.52 -11.04 -7.76
N ALA A 132 2.59 -11.04 -8.70
CA ALA A 132 2.87 -11.13 -10.12
C ALA A 132 2.04 -10.07 -10.85
N GLY A 133 2.60 -9.51 -11.90
CA GLY A 133 1.92 -8.50 -12.69
C GLY A 133 2.43 -8.41 -14.12
N TYR A 134 1.72 -7.61 -14.87
CA TYR A 134 2.04 -7.32 -16.25
C TYR A 134 1.94 -5.83 -16.53
N GLN A 135 3.00 -5.26 -17.09
CA GLN A 135 3.04 -3.87 -17.52
C GLN A 135 3.03 -3.79 -19.04
N LEU A 136 2.13 -2.95 -19.56
CA LEU A 136 1.98 -2.67 -20.97
C LEU A 136 2.37 -1.21 -21.26
N PRO A 137 3.48 -0.95 -21.95
CA PRO A 137 3.81 0.39 -22.43
C PRO A 137 2.80 0.85 -23.50
N LEU A 138 2.15 1.99 -23.27
CA LEU A 138 1.23 2.61 -24.23
C LEU A 138 1.93 3.64 -25.12
N SER A 139 2.92 4.32 -24.57
CA SER A 139 3.71 5.32 -25.26
C SER A 139 5.11 5.44 -24.63
N ARG A 140 5.92 6.38 -25.14
CA ARG A 140 7.26 6.65 -24.59
C ARG A 140 7.25 7.06 -23.10
N ARG A 141 6.12 7.59 -22.60
CA ARG A 141 6.01 8.11 -21.23
C ARG A 141 4.89 7.47 -20.41
N TRP A 142 3.95 6.79 -21.05
CA TRP A 142 2.79 6.24 -20.38
C TRP A 142 2.74 4.73 -20.49
N SER A 143 2.44 4.07 -19.39
CA SER A 143 2.20 2.63 -19.30
C SER A 143 1.00 2.34 -18.40
N VAL A 144 0.42 1.18 -18.55
CA VAL A 144 -0.57 0.62 -17.62
C VAL A 144 -0.04 -0.69 -17.06
N GLU A 145 -0.45 -1.00 -15.85
CA GLU A 145 -0.02 -2.20 -15.15
C GLU A 145 -1.20 -2.84 -14.42
N ALA A 146 -1.27 -4.17 -14.50
CA ALA A 146 -2.14 -4.97 -13.66
C ALA A 146 -1.29 -5.87 -12.77
N GLU A 147 -1.64 -5.94 -11.48
CA GLU A 147 -0.87 -6.67 -10.48
C GLU A 147 -1.78 -7.34 -9.47
N LEU A 148 -1.41 -8.56 -9.05
CA LEU A 148 -2.06 -9.28 -7.96
C LEU A 148 -1.01 -9.96 -7.08
N GLY A 149 -1.16 -9.84 -5.77
CA GLY A 149 -0.27 -10.45 -4.79
C GLY A 149 -0.99 -11.06 -3.61
N LEU A 150 -0.44 -12.14 -3.12
CA LEU A 150 -0.88 -12.86 -1.94
C LEU A 150 0.18 -12.77 -0.87
N GLY A 151 -0.26 -12.74 0.38
CA GLY A 151 0.67 -12.63 1.49
C GLY A 151 0.01 -12.82 2.85
N TYR A 152 0.80 -12.55 3.85
CA TYR A 152 0.44 -12.63 5.25
C TYR A 152 0.54 -11.24 5.88
N ALA A 153 -0.40 -10.90 6.76
CA ALA A 153 -0.36 -9.71 7.59
C ALA A 153 -0.75 -10.05 9.04
N TYR A 154 0.05 -9.56 9.97
CA TYR A 154 -0.30 -9.47 11.37
C TYR A 154 -0.96 -8.12 11.63
N VAL A 155 -2.11 -8.15 12.28
CA VAL A 155 -2.93 -6.98 12.61
C VAL A 155 -3.12 -6.91 14.11
N ASP A 156 -2.75 -5.79 14.70
CA ASP A 156 -2.96 -5.48 16.10
C ASP A 156 -3.94 -4.32 16.21
N TYR A 157 -5.00 -4.46 17.00
CA TYR A 157 -6.06 -3.46 17.04
C TYR A 157 -6.70 -3.30 18.41
N ASP A 158 -7.14 -2.08 18.67
CA ASP A 158 -8.03 -1.71 19.77
C ASP A 158 -9.44 -1.54 19.26
N LYS A 159 -10.41 -2.12 19.98
CA LYS A 159 -11.83 -1.97 19.72
C LYS A 159 -12.47 -0.99 20.69
N PHE A 160 -13.25 -0.05 20.16
CA PHE A 160 -14.00 0.93 20.91
C PHE A 160 -15.50 0.79 20.67
N ALA A 161 -16.31 0.88 21.72
CA ALA A 161 -17.76 0.64 21.67
C ALA A 161 -18.56 1.69 20.89
N CYS A 162 -18.01 2.86 20.69
CA CYS A 162 -18.71 3.99 20.08
C CYS A 162 -17.82 4.71 19.08
N GLY A 163 -18.43 5.22 18.02
CA GLY A 163 -17.74 5.98 16.99
C GLY A 163 -17.03 7.25 17.49
N LYS A 164 -17.57 7.93 18.49
CA LYS A 164 -17.04 9.21 18.98
C LYS A 164 -16.30 9.18 20.32
N CYS A 165 -16.86 8.47 21.32
CA CYS A 165 -16.48 8.64 22.73
C CYS A 165 -16.48 7.32 23.52
N GLY A 166 -16.22 6.19 22.89
CA GLY A 166 -16.24 4.91 23.59
C GLY A 166 -14.98 4.69 24.43
N THR A 167 -15.16 4.16 25.64
CA THR A 167 -14.09 3.50 26.37
C THR A 167 -13.54 2.33 25.53
N ARG A 168 -12.24 2.12 25.58
CA ARG A 168 -11.60 0.94 25.00
C ARG A 168 -12.24 -0.32 25.55
N GLN A 169 -12.83 -1.15 24.70
CA GLN A 169 -13.54 -2.36 25.11
C GLN A 169 -12.62 -3.57 25.14
N ASN A 170 -11.73 -3.70 24.16
CA ASN A 170 -10.89 -4.87 24.02
C ASN A 170 -9.65 -4.54 23.17
N GLU A 171 -8.56 -5.25 23.46
CA GLU A 171 -7.38 -5.38 22.61
C GLU A 171 -7.45 -6.71 21.89
N GLY A 172 -7.05 -6.76 20.63
CA GLY A 172 -7.03 -7.98 19.86
C GLY A 172 -5.94 -8.00 18.81
N SER A 173 -5.55 -9.19 18.43
CA SER A 173 -4.69 -9.39 17.29
C SER A 173 -5.31 -10.40 16.34
N SER A 174 -5.02 -10.27 15.06
CA SER A 174 -5.51 -11.17 14.02
C SER A 174 -4.42 -11.47 13.01
N ASN A 175 -4.44 -12.68 12.51
CA ASN A 175 -3.59 -13.12 11.42
C ASN A 175 -4.43 -13.17 10.15
N TYR A 176 -3.97 -12.49 9.11
CA TYR A 176 -4.62 -12.46 7.81
C TYR A 176 -3.73 -13.16 6.78
N PHE A 177 -4.32 -14.06 6.01
CA PHE A 177 -3.68 -14.63 4.84
C PHE A 177 -4.61 -14.46 3.64
N GLY A 178 -4.14 -13.82 2.58
CA GLY A 178 -4.96 -13.53 1.42
C GLY A 178 -4.32 -12.51 0.49
N VAL A 179 -5.17 -11.76 -0.23
CA VAL A 179 -4.72 -10.72 -1.16
C VAL A 179 -4.14 -9.55 -0.37
N THR A 180 -2.83 -9.32 -0.50
CA THR A 180 -2.11 -8.21 0.16
C THR A 180 -1.68 -7.12 -0.81
N ARG A 181 -1.77 -7.40 -2.12
CA ARG A 181 -1.51 -6.42 -3.18
C ARG A 181 -2.47 -6.66 -4.34
N ALA A 182 -3.12 -5.61 -4.80
CA ALA A 182 -3.95 -5.61 -6.00
C ALA A 182 -3.84 -4.24 -6.65
N GLY A 183 -3.62 -4.19 -7.95
CA GLY A 183 -3.41 -2.93 -8.65
C GLY A 183 -3.85 -2.94 -10.10
N LEU A 184 -4.47 -1.82 -10.48
CA LEU A 184 -4.55 -1.33 -11.85
C LEU A 184 -3.94 0.04 -11.83
N SER A 185 -2.72 0.17 -12.34
CA SER A 185 -1.93 1.38 -12.19
C SER A 185 -1.72 2.10 -13.51
N LEU A 186 -1.85 3.41 -13.47
CA LEU A 186 -1.36 4.31 -14.51
C LEU A 186 0.07 4.74 -14.14
N ILE A 187 0.96 4.68 -15.10
CA ILE A 187 2.40 4.88 -14.90
C ILE A 187 2.89 5.99 -15.81
N TYR A 188 3.66 6.90 -15.24
CA TYR A 188 4.34 7.97 -15.97
C TYR A 188 5.85 7.90 -15.78
N VAL A 189 6.58 7.84 -16.88
CA VAL A 189 8.05 7.80 -16.89
C VAL A 189 8.59 9.21 -16.66
N LEU A 190 9.29 9.40 -15.54
CA LEU A 190 9.88 10.69 -15.15
C LEU A 190 11.24 10.92 -15.83
N LYS A 191 12.07 9.87 -15.88
CA LYS A 191 13.43 9.94 -16.46
C LYS A 191 13.86 8.58 -16.98
#